data_4b0f174e251f79359553620f7acda268
#
_entry.id   4b0f174e251f79359553620f7acda268
#
_cell.length_a   1.000
_cell.length_b   1.000
_cell.length_c   1.000
_cell.angle_alpha   90.00
_cell.angle_beta   90.00
_cell.angle_gamma   90.00
#
_symmetry.space_group_name_H-M   'P 1'
#
loop_
_entity.id
_entity.type
_entity.pdbx_description
1 polymer ?
#
loop_
_entity_poly.entity_id
_entity_poly.type
_entity_poly.pdbx_seq_one_letter_code
_entity_poly.pdbx_strand_id
1 'polypeptide(L)'
;MLQAAGITVETGTLCQEAEHLNIGFLTRVVQGRPMVTLKLATSFDGRIATATGESKWITGPDARRWVHAMRARHDAVMVGGGTARADDPSLTVRDMGISRQPVRVVISRHLDLPLMGQLARTAKDVPLWICHG
;
A
#
# COMPACT_ATOMS: atom_id res chain seq x y z
N MET A 1 5.35 -37.79 -5.86
CA MET A 1 4.57 -38.13 -7.06
C MET A 1 5.44 -38.06 -8.35
N LEU A 2 6.01 -36.93 -8.72
CA LEU A 2 6.78 -36.82 -9.99
C LEU A 2 8.00 -37.74 -10.03
N GLN A 3 8.81 -37.78 -8.98
CA GLN A 3 9.98 -38.67 -8.89
C GLN A 3 9.58 -40.15 -8.95
N ALA A 4 8.47 -40.53 -8.34
CA ALA A 4 7.95 -41.89 -8.41
C ALA A 4 7.47 -42.29 -9.83
N ALA A 5 7.20 -41.31 -10.69
CA ALA A 5 6.89 -41.51 -12.11
C ALA A 5 8.14 -41.47 -13.02
N GLY A 6 9.35 -41.49 -12.45
CA GLY A 6 10.62 -41.49 -13.21
C GLY A 6 11.01 -40.12 -13.76
N ILE A 7 10.36 -39.05 -13.28
CA ILE A 7 10.67 -37.66 -13.71
C ILE A 7 11.77 -37.10 -12.79
N THR A 8 12.84 -36.58 -13.38
CA THR A 8 13.90 -35.87 -12.63
C THR A 8 13.30 -34.57 -12.08
N VAL A 9 13.43 -34.35 -10.76
CA VAL A 9 12.94 -33.16 -10.08
C VAL A 9 14.10 -32.49 -9.37
N GLU A 10 14.37 -31.25 -9.75
CA GLU A 10 15.27 -30.34 -9.06
C GLU A 10 14.45 -29.34 -8.25
N THR A 11 14.90 -29.08 -7.02
CA THR A 11 14.25 -28.12 -6.12
C THR A 11 15.27 -27.11 -5.60
N GLY A 12 14.79 -25.93 -5.18
CA GLY A 12 15.65 -24.90 -4.61
C GLY A 12 16.30 -23.95 -5.62
N THR A 13 16.07 -24.14 -6.91
CA THR A 13 16.56 -23.22 -7.95
C THR A 13 15.93 -21.84 -7.74
N LEU A 14 16.75 -20.77 -7.62
CA LEU A 14 16.32 -19.39 -7.33
C LEU A 14 15.39 -19.28 -6.11
N CYS A 15 15.64 -20.06 -5.07
CA CYS A 15 14.78 -20.13 -3.89
C CYS A 15 14.59 -18.76 -3.23
N GLN A 16 15.67 -18.01 -3.03
CA GLN A 16 15.62 -16.69 -2.40
C GLN A 16 14.83 -15.68 -3.22
N GLU A 17 15.01 -15.65 -4.52
CA GLU A 17 14.25 -14.78 -5.43
C GLU A 17 12.77 -15.15 -5.45
N ALA A 18 12.48 -16.45 -5.48
CA ALA A 18 11.11 -16.94 -5.43
C ALA A 18 10.42 -16.59 -4.10
N GLU A 19 11.10 -16.75 -2.97
CA GLU A 19 10.61 -16.32 -1.65
C GLU A 19 10.36 -14.82 -1.60
N HIS A 20 11.29 -14.01 -2.11
CA HIS A 20 11.14 -12.56 -2.15
C HIS A 20 9.95 -12.11 -3.00
N LEU A 21 9.77 -12.69 -4.17
CA LEU A 21 8.64 -12.38 -5.05
C LEU A 21 7.29 -12.80 -4.45
N ASN A 22 7.28 -13.87 -3.65
CA ASN A 22 6.07 -14.41 -3.02
C ASN A 22 5.95 -14.05 -1.54
N ILE A 23 6.71 -13.08 -1.04
CA ILE A 23 6.79 -12.76 0.39
C ILE A 23 5.40 -12.48 1.01
N GLY A 24 4.50 -11.82 0.30
CA GLY A 24 3.15 -11.53 0.77
C GLY A 24 2.33 -12.80 0.99
N PHE A 25 2.37 -13.71 0.02
CA PHE A 25 1.72 -15.01 0.10
C PHE A 25 2.30 -15.85 1.25
N LEU A 26 3.63 -15.97 1.30
CA LEU A 26 4.32 -16.75 2.32
C LEU A 26 4.08 -16.22 3.73
N THR A 27 4.11 -14.89 3.92
CA THR A 27 3.80 -14.27 5.21
C THR A 27 2.39 -14.61 5.67
N ARG A 28 1.41 -14.59 4.76
CA ARG A 28 0.04 -14.95 5.10
C ARG A 28 -0.11 -16.42 5.43
N VAL A 29 0.45 -17.31 4.62
CA VAL A 29 0.27 -18.77 4.79
C VAL A 29 1.06 -19.30 5.96
N VAL A 30 2.32 -18.88 6.12
CA VAL A 30 3.23 -19.42 7.14
C VAL A 30 3.05 -18.70 8.48
N GLN A 31 2.82 -17.38 8.46
CA GLN A 31 2.78 -16.57 9.68
C GLN A 31 1.35 -16.15 10.08
N GLY A 32 0.34 -16.43 9.27
CA GLY A 32 -1.05 -16.06 9.55
C GLY A 32 -1.34 -14.56 9.59
N ARG A 33 -0.44 -13.71 9.08
CA ARG A 33 -0.56 -12.25 9.09
C ARG A 33 -0.30 -11.64 7.71
N PRO A 34 -0.81 -10.44 7.39
CA PRO A 34 -0.49 -9.77 6.15
C PRO A 34 0.97 -9.30 6.14
N MET A 35 1.53 -9.19 4.92
CA MET A 35 2.75 -8.42 4.70
C MET A 35 2.42 -6.92 4.78
N VAL A 36 3.23 -6.17 5.50
CA VAL A 36 3.09 -4.72 5.62
C VAL A 36 4.30 -4.04 4.99
N THR A 37 4.03 -3.14 4.04
CA THR A 37 5.04 -2.29 3.41
C THR A 37 4.88 -0.86 3.92
N LEU A 38 5.88 -0.32 4.61
CA LEU A 38 5.90 1.06 5.05
C LEU A 38 6.46 1.95 3.93
N LYS A 39 5.67 2.95 3.50
CA LYS A 39 6.12 4.00 2.57
C LYS A 39 6.25 5.33 3.30
N LEU A 40 7.42 5.91 3.24
CA LEU A 40 7.68 7.26 3.73
C LEU A 40 8.14 8.16 2.58
N ALA A 41 7.75 9.44 2.64
CA ALA A 41 8.33 10.50 1.82
C ALA A 41 8.95 11.53 2.77
N THR A 42 10.27 11.61 2.77
CA THR A 42 11.00 12.50 3.66
C THR A 42 11.98 13.35 2.88
N SER A 43 12.27 14.53 3.40
CA SER A 43 13.44 15.30 3.02
C SER A 43 14.73 14.61 3.45
N PHE A 44 15.87 15.11 3.04
CA PHE A 44 17.17 14.51 3.38
C PHE A 44 17.46 14.50 4.88
N ASP A 45 16.92 15.47 5.62
CA ASP A 45 16.99 15.55 7.08
C ASP A 45 15.85 14.78 7.80
N GLY A 46 15.13 13.93 7.08
CA GLY A 46 14.11 13.03 7.64
C GLY A 46 12.76 13.68 7.97
N ARG A 47 12.48 14.88 7.47
CA ARG A 47 11.21 15.58 7.72
C ARG A 47 10.15 15.21 6.68
N ILE A 48 8.90 15.13 7.11
CA ILE A 48 7.74 14.85 6.24
C ILE A 48 7.04 16.13 5.75
N ALA A 49 7.37 17.27 6.35
CA ALA A 49 6.87 18.60 5.99
C ALA A 49 7.83 19.68 6.51
N THR A 50 7.70 20.90 6.01
CA THR A 50 8.35 22.10 6.58
C THR A 50 7.77 22.45 7.94
N ALA A 51 8.40 23.37 8.67
CA ALA A 51 7.88 23.92 9.92
C ALA A 51 6.50 24.58 9.77
N THR A 52 6.18 25.06 8.56
CA THR A 52 4.87 25.64 8.20
C THR A 52 3.86 24.61 7.74
N GLY A 53 4.21 23.30 7.72
CA GLY A 53 3.32 22.21 7.31
C GLY A 53 3.27 21.95 5.80
N GLU A 54 4.10 22.64 5.01
CA GLU A 54 4.15 22.42 3.56
C GLU A 54 4.89 21.11 3.25
N SER A 55 4.24 20.21 2.50
CA SER A 55 4.78 18.87 2.15
C SER A 55 4.81 18.58 0.64
N LYS A 56 4.27 19.45 -0.19
CA LYS A 56 4.14 19.25 -1.65
C LYS A 56 5.19 20.07 -2.39
N TRP A 57 6.14 19.44 -3.14
CA TRP A 57 6.34 18.00 -3.29
C TRP A 57 7.73 17.63 -2.78
N ILE A 58 7.83 16.74 -1.80
CA ILE A 58 9.11 16.26 -1.27
C ILE A 58 9.78 15.31 -2.28
N THR A 59 8.98 14.52 -3.02
CA THR A 59 9.48 13.55 -3.98
C THR A 59 9.08 13.87 -5.41
N GLY A 60 9.96 13.56 -6.36
CA GLY A 60 9.76 13.80 -7.78
C GLY A 60 8.66 12.93 -8.43
N PRO A 61 8.34 13.17 -9.72
CA PRO A 61 7.28 12.44 -10.44
C PRO A 61 7.54 10.93 -10.53
N ASP A 62 8.78 10.51 -10.73
CA ASP A 62 9.14 9.08 -10.83
C ASP A 62 8.89 8.34 -9.51
N ALA A 63 9.27 8.95 -8.38
CA ALA A 63 8.98 8.39 -7.07
C ALA A 63 7.46 8.28 -6.81
N ARG A 64 6.66 9.26 -7.25
CA ARG A 64 5.21 9.21 -7.16
C ARG A 64 4.61 8.11 -8.06
N ARG A 65 5.15 7.92 -9.26
CA ARG A 65 4.77 6.80 -10.15
C ARG A 65 5.05 5.46 -9.49
N TRP A 66 6.21 5.33 -8.85
CA TRP A 66 6.57 4.12 -8.09
C TRP A 66 5.57 3.83 -6.94
N VAL A 67 5.09 4.87 -6.25
CA VAL A 67 4.04 4.72 -5.23
C VAL A 67 2.75 4.15 -5.82
N HIS A 68 2.35 4.56 -7.03
CA HIS A 68 1.20 3.98 -7.70
C HIS A 68 1.43 2.51 -8.08
N ALA A 69 2.62 2.13 -8.51
CA ALA A 69 2.99 0.74 -8.77
C ALA A 69 2.95 -0.10 -7.47
N MET A 70 3.44 0.43 -6.35
CA MET A 70 3.31 -0.26 -5.05
C MET A 70 1.86 -0.46 -4.65
N ARG A 71 1.00 0.56 -4.77
CA ARG A 71 -0.43 0.43 -4.48
C ARG A 71 -1.11 -0.64 -5.33
N ALA A 72 -0.75 -0.73 -6.60
CA ALA A 72 -1.30 -1.74 -7.52
C ALA A 72 -0.97 -3.18 -7.10
N ARG A 73 0.13 -3.38 -6.37
CA ARG A 73 0.60 -4.69 -5.90
C ARG A 73 0.07 -5.08 -4.52
N HIS A 74 -0.62 -4.18 -3.82
CA HIS A 74 -1.16 -4.43 -2.48
C HIS A 74 -2.68 -4.51 -2.50
N ASP A 75 -3.24 -5.26 -1.56
CA ASP A 75 -4.69 -5.41 -1.42
C ASP A 75 -5.32 -4.22 -0.70
N ALA A 76 -4.55 -3.51 0.13
CA ALA A 76 -5.00 -2.36 0.88
C ALA A 76 -3.93 -1.25 0.95
N VAL A 77 -4.39 -0.01 1.01
CA VAL A 77 -3.56 1.18 1.31
C VAL A 77 -4.11 1.82 2.57
N MET A 78 -3.25 1.99 3.58
CA MET A 78 -3.65 2.48 4.88
C MET A 78 -2.95 3.81 5.22
N VAL A 79 -3.73 4.74 5.80
CA VAL A 79 -3.23 6.01 6.34
C VAL A 79 -3.85 6.31 7.70
N GLY A 80 -3.23 7.14 8.49
CA GLY A 80 -3.82 7.70 9.71
C GLY A 80 -4.80 8.85 9.41
N GLY A 81 -5.71 9.14 10.36
CA GLY A 81 -6.66 10.24 10.26
C GLY A 81 -6.00 11.62 10.08
N GLY A 82 -4.82 11.83 10.67
CA GLY A 82 -4.02 13.04 10.44
C GLY A 82 -3.69 13.26 8.97
N THR A 83 -3.20 12.24 8.29
CA THR A 83 -2.92 12.28 6.84
C THR A 83 -4.20 12.49 6.02
N ALA A 84 -5.29 11.83 6.40
CA ALA A 84 -6.58 11.99 5.71
C ALA A 84 -7.10 13.42 5.79
N ARG A 85 -6.93 14.10 6.93
CA ARG A 85 -7.31 15.51 7.10
C ARG A 85 -6.39 16.48 6.37
N ALA A 86 -5.07 16.26 6.48
CA ALA A 86 -4.10 17.20 5.93
C ALA A 86 -4.01 17.15 4.40
N ASP A 87 -4.09 15.95 3.81
CA ASP A 87 -3.78 15.75 2.39
C ASP A 87 -5.03 15.55 1.52
N ASP A 88 -6.19 15.26 2.12
CA ASP A 88 -7.42 14.84 1.42
C ASP A 88 -7.12 13.83 0.30
N PRO A 89 -6.49 12.70 0.60
CA PRO A 89 -5.92 11.83 -0.41
C PRO A 89 -6.99 10.95 -1.06
N SER A 90 -6.85 10.65 -2.34
CA SER A 90 -7.70 9.65 -3.01
C SER A 90 -7.29 8.21 -2.71
N LEU A 91 -6.02 7.96 -2.40
CA LEU A 91 -5.40 6.64 -2.15
C LEU A 91 -5.59 5.59 -3.27
N THR A 92 -5.90 6.04 -4.45
CA THR A 92 -6.14 5.19 -5.63
C THR A 92 -4.87 4.92 -6.42
N VAL A 93 -4.90 3.88 -7.27
CA VAL A 93 -3.93 3.67 -8.35
C VAL A 93 -4.35 4.52 -9.54
N ARG A 94 -3.41 5.26 -10.13
CA ARG A 94 -3.65 6.11 -11.30
C ARG A 94 -2.50 5.97 -12.28
N ASP A 95 -2.77 6.24 -13.56
CA ASP A 95 -1.78 6.32 -14.63
C ASP A 95 -0.93 5.06 -14.83
N MET A 96 -1.50 3.88 -14.50
CA MET A 96 -0.83 2.59 -14.59
C MET A 96 -1.53 1.60 -15.54
N GLY A 97 -2.62 2.00 -16.20
CA GLY A 97 -3.43 1.09 -17.02
C GLY A 97 -4.11 -0.04 -16.24
N ILE A 98 -4.25 0.10 -14.92
CA ILE A 98 -4.80 -0.92 -14.02
C ILE A 98 -6.15 -0.45 -13.47
N SER A 99 -7.20 -1.24 -13.66
CA SER A 99 -8.55 -0.95 -13.16
C SER A 99 -8.74 -1.36 -11.70
N ARG A 100 -8.07 -2.44 -11.26
CA ARG A 100 -8.16 -2.91 -9.86
C ARG A 100 -7.64 -1.83 -8.90
N GLN A 101 -8.45 -1.54 -7.88
CA GLN A 101 -8.10 -0.60 -6.82
C GLN A 101 -7.90 -1.34 -5.49
N PRO A 102 -6.92 -0.96 -4.68
CA PRO A 102 -6.78 -1.46 -3.31
C PRO A 102 -7.91 -0.94 -2.42
N VAL A 103 -8.24 -1.70 -1.39
CA VAL A 103 -9.10 -1.20 -0.30
C VAL A 103 -8.38 -0.02 0.38
N ARG A 104 -9.09 1.06 0.61
CA ARG A 104 -8.57 2.23 1.32
C ARG A 104 -8.91 2.11 2.79
N VAL A 105 -7.89 2.18 3.64
CA VAL A 105 -8.07 2.04 5.09
C VAL A 105 -7.63 3.32 5.79
N VAL A 106 -8.46 3.85 6.66
CA VAL A 106 -8.13 5.00 7.50
C VAL A 106 -8.26 4.60 8.97
N ILE A 107 -7.19 4.81 9.73
CA ILE A 107 -7.23 4.65 11.18
C ILE A 107 -7.50 6.02 11.81
N SER A 108 -8.66 6.19 12.43
CA SER A 108 -9.05 7.44 13.10
C SER A 108 -9.77 7.14 14.41
N ARG A 109 -9.10 7.35 15.52
CA ARG A 109 -9.65 7.07 16.85
C ARG A 109 -11.00 7.73 17.11
N HIS A 110 -11.19 8.96 16.64
CA HIS A 110 -12.36 9.77 16.93
C HIS A 110 -13.30 9.95 15.74
N LEU A 111 -13.07 9.29 14.62
CA LEU A 111 -13.84 9.41 13.37
C LEU A 111 -13.91 10.85 12.82
N ASP A 112 -12.99 11.71 13.19
CA ASP A 112 -12.90 13.12 12.80
C ASP A 112 -12.34 13.30 11.38
N LEU A 113 -13.05 12.75 10.40
CA LEU A 113 -12.64 12.73 9.01
C LEU A 113 -13.48 13.70 8.17
N PRO A 114 -12.90 14.28 7.09
CA PRO A 114 -13.63 15.16 6.19
C PRO A 114 -14.75 14.41 5.45
N LEU A 115 -16.01 14.67 5.81
CA LEU A 115 -17.18 14.03 5.18
C LEU A 115 -17.35 14.42 3.71
N MET A 116 -16.81 15.56 3.30
CA MET A 116 -16.83 16.07 1.92
C MET A 116 -15.49 15.86 1.20
N GLY A 117 -14.56 15.14 1.81
CA GLY A 117 -13.25 14.84 1.24
C GLY A 117 -13.30 13.79 0.13
N GLN A 118 -12.18 13.62 -0.57
CA GLN A 118 -12.03 12.67 -1.68
C GLN A 118 -12.40 11.23 -1.27
N LEU A 119 -11.97 10.81 -0.07
CA LEU A 119 -12.25 9.46 0.43
C LEU A 119 -13.74 9.21 0.56
N ALA A 120 -14.47 10.13 1.17
CA ALA A 120 -15.91 10.00 1.39
C ALA A 120 -16.71 10.06 0.08
N ARG A 121 -16.40 11.03 -0.79
CA ARG A 121 -17.10 11.20 -2.08
C ARG A 121 -16.97 9.99 -3.01
N THR A 122 -15.84 9.31 -2.94
CA THR A 122 -15.54 8.16 -3.81
C THR A 122 -15.70 6.81 -3.11
N ALA A 123 -16.32 6.76 -1.93
CA ALA A 123 -16.46 5.53 -1.15
C ALA A 123 -17.36 4.48 -1.82
N LYS A 124 -18.27 4.91 -2.71
CA LYS A 124 -19.12 4.01 -3.50
C LYS A 124 -18.36 3.34 -4.65
N ASP A 125 -17.34 4.01 -5.18
CA ASP A 125 -16.58 3.52 -6.35
C ASP A 125 -15.39 2.65 -5.92
N VAL A 126 -14.72 3.03 -4.84
CA VAL A 126 -13.55 2.32 -4.29
C VAL A 126 -13.78 2.06 -2.80
N PRO A 127 -13.69 0.82 -2.33
CA PRO A 127 -13.96 0.47 -0.93
C PRO A 127 -13.14 1.31 0.06
N LEU A 128 -13.82 1.81 1.10
CA LEU A 128 -13.23 2.57 2.19
C LEU A 128 -13.59 1.92 3.52
N TRP A 129 -12.58 1.55 4.29
CA TRP A 129 -12.72 1.06 5.65
C TRP A 129 -12.20 2.11 6.62
N ILE A 130 -12.94 2.35 7.67
CA ILE A 130 -12.55 3.26 8.75
C ILE A 130 -12.45 2.44 10.02
N CYS A 131 -11.23 2.34 10.56
CA CYS A 131 -10.96 1.69 11.83
C CYS A 131 -10.91 2.74 12.94
N HIS A 132 -11.73 2.55 13.98
CA HIS A 132 -11.78 3.46 15.11
C HIS A 132 -11.65 2.73 16.45
N GLY A 133 -11.36 3.46 17.52
CA GLY A 133 -11.30 2.95 18.89
C GLY A 133 -12.62 3.05 19.62
#